data_2d931ea6fb5e2c9e4f836b61419f7a24
#
_entry.id   2d931ea6fb5e2c9e4f836b61419f7a24
#
_cell.length_a   1.000
_cell.length_b   1.000
_cell.length_c   1.000
_cell.angle_alpha   90.00
_cell.angle_beta   90.00
_cell.angle_gamma   90.00
#
_symmetry.space_group_name_H-M   'P 1'
#
loop_
_entity.id
_entity.type
_entity.pdbx_description
1 polymer ?
#
loop_
_entity_poly.entity_id
_entity_poly.type
_entity_poly.pdbx_seq_one_letter_code
_entity_poly.pdbx_strand_id
1 'polypeptide(L)'
;LSIDEPTNHIDSQACEIITQALLSFKGVGLIVSHNRELLDLLCHQCLYVDPPGIIARPGGITQGIKIAIAEQQSLEKQYLQRKHAYKTLQKEAARRRELAIKSQKLRSKRWLARKDHDGREKKDRARVSGKDGVGGKLQRQLKGRLEQTHKNLENITVKKQHTLGIWLPGSVSKRNFLLELLAGSLSLGGQKQLRYPELHIGPEARIAVTGPNGAGKSTLIRFIVNSLNVSKEHITYVPQEIDLSQSQEILAHALALPKDKLGHLMTIVSRLGSRPEKLLNSDEPSPGEIRKLLLATGMTYTPHIIIMDEPTNHMDLPSIECLEQALKECPCSLLLVSHDRYFLGRLTSKEWNITSDMVSGGKYVLNKV
;
A
#
# COMPACT_ATOMS: atom_id res chain seq x y z
N LEU A 1 11.47 -29.12 -7.20
CA LEU A 1 10.05 -28.90 -6.96
C LEU A 1 9.71 -27.47 -7.29
N SER A 2 8.67 -27.23 -8.08
CA SER A 2 8.14 -25.89 -8.32
C SER A 2 6.65 -25.89 -7.98
N ILE A 3 6.21 -24.93 -7.16
CA ILE A 3 4.83 -24.83 -6.67
C ILE A 3 4.41 -23.37 -6.76
N ASP A 4 3.22 -23.15 -7.34
CA ASP A 4 2.62 -21.83 -7.47
C ASP A 4 1.37 -21.77 -6.60
N GLU A 5 1.34 -20.79 -5.68
CA GLU A 5 0.25 -20.46 -4.76
C GLU A 5 -0.39 -21.70 -4.06
N PRO A 6 0.40 -22.51 -3.33
CA PRO A 6 -0.10 -23.76 -2.73
C PRO A 6 -1.15 -23.55 -1.64
N THR A 7 -1.30 -22.34 -1.15
CA THR A 7 -2.23 -22.01 -0.04
C THR A 7 -3.52 -21.36 -0.50
N ASN A 8 -3.69 -21.12 -1.81
CA ASN A 8 -4.92 -20.52 -2.32
C ASN A 8 -6.11 -21.47 -2.15
N HIS A 9 -7.22 -20.93 -1.64
CA HIS A 9 -8.50 -21.66 -1.46
C HIS A 9 -8.47 -22.84 -0.50
N ILE A 10 -7.40 -23.04 0.27
CA ILE A 10 -7.32 -24.10 1.27
C ILE A 10 -7.53 -23.53 2.69
N ASP A 11 -8.05 -24.37 3.57
CA ASP A 11 -8.21 -23.98 4.98
C ASP A 11 -6.91 -24.16 5.78
N SER A 12 -6.93 -23.69 7.01
CA SER A 12 -5.74 -23.72 7.89
C SER A 12 -5.24 -25.14 8.16
N GLN A 13 -6.13 -26.15 8.21
CA GLN A 13 -5.73 -27.55 8.45
C GLN A 13 -4.99 -28.11 7.22
N ALA A 14 -5.54 -27.90 6.02
CA ALA A 14 -4.87 -28.32 4.78
C ALA A 14 -3.54 -27.57 4.57
N CYS A 15 -3.48 -26.27 4.94
CA CYS A 15 -2.26 -25.48 4.91
C CYS A 15 -1.17 -26.07 5.82
N GLU A 16 -1.51 -26.50 7.03
CA GLU A 16 -0.58 -27.15 7.95
C GLU A 16 -0.02 -28.47 7.39
N ILE A 17 -0.88 -29.31 6.78
CA ILE A 17 -0.46 -30.57 6.16
C ILE A 17 0.52 -30.32 5.00
N ILE A 18 0.19 -29.38 4.11
CA ILE A 18 1.07 -29.00 2.98
C ILE A 18 2.40 -28.44 3.50
N THR A 19 2.36 -27.60 4.51
CA THR A 19 3.55 -27.02 5.13
C THR A 19 4.48 -28.10 5.69
N GLN A 20 3.94 -29.07 6.42
CA GLN A 20 4.70 -30.21 6.95
C GLN A 20 5.30 -31.08 5.84
N ALA A 21 4.53 -31.36 4.78
CA ALA A 21 5.02 -32.09 3.62
C ALA A 21 6.18 -31.36 2.93
N LEU A 22 6.09 -30.04 2.77
CA LEU A 22 7.13 -29.22 2.17
C LEU A 22 8.38 -29.12 3.05
N LEU A 23 8.24 -29.03 4.36
CA LEU A 23 9.36 -29.06 5.32
C LEU A 23 10.14 -30.39 5.26
N SER A 24 9.46 -31.50 4.96
CA SER A 24 10.12 -32.82 4.83
C SER A 24 10.89 -32.99 3.51
N PHE A 25 10.69 -32.11 2.53
CA PHE A 25 11.32 -32.18 1.22
C PHE A 25 12.80 -31.77 1.29
N LYS A 26 13.70 -32.67 0.88
CA LYS A 26 15.17 -32.48 0.96
C LYS A 26 15.81 -31.91 -0.31
N GLY A 27 15.03 -31.61 -1.33
CA GLY A 27 15.52 -31.10 -2.61
C GLY A 27 15.46 -29.57 -2.72
N VAL A 28 15.86 -29.06 -3.87
CA VAL A 28 15.69 -27.63 -4.19
C VAL A 28 14.23 -27.38 -4.54
N GLY A 29 13.60 -26.44 -3.83
CA GLY A 29 12.22 -26.02 -4.05
C GLY A 29 12.14 -24.56 -4.49
N LEU A 30 11.25 -24.26 -5.44
CA LEU A 30 10.83 -22.91 -5.81
C LEU A 30 9.34 -22.79 -5.49
N ILE A 31 9.01 -21.81 -4.63
CA ILE A 31 7.63 -21.58 -4.20
C ILE A 31 7.27 -20.13 -4.54
N VAL A 32 6.15 -19.96 -5.24
CA VAL A 32 5.51 -18.67 -5.43
C VAL A 32 4.32 -18.63 -4.50
N SER A 33 4.27 -17.65 -3.59
CA SER A 33 3.15 -17.50 -2.66
C SER A 33 3.05 -16.09 -2.09
N HIS A 34 1.85 -15.69 -1.71
CA HIS A 34 1.56 -14.49 -0.94
C HIS A 34 1.36 -14.79 0.56
N ASN A 35 1.41 -16.05 0.97
CA ASN A 35 1.30 -16.45 2.36
C ASN A 35 2.63 -16.23 3.10
N ARG A 36 2.65 -15.20 3.97
CA ARG A 36 3.86 -14.80 4.72
C ARG A 36 4.34 -15.89 5.66
N GLU A 37 3.43 -16.56 6.37
CA GLU A 37 3.74 -17.62 7.32
C GLU A 37 4.48 -18.77 6.62
N LEU A 38 3.96 -19.19 5.46
CA LEU A 38 4.56 -20.25 4.65
C LEU A 38 5.95 -19.86 4.16
N LEU A 39 6.11 -18.64 3.62
CA LEU A 39 7.39 -18.17 3.10
C LEU A 39 8.43 -17.96 4.20
N ASP A 40 8.01 -17.49 5.37
CA ASP A 40 8.93 -17.31 6.51
C ASP A 40 9.41 -18.64 7.09
N LEU A 41 8.55 -19.68 7.03
CA LEU A 41 8.87 -20.99 7.58
C LEU A 41 9.73 -21.83 6.63
N LEU A 42 9.47 -21.76 5.32
CA LEU A 42 10.09 -22.64 4.33
C LEU A 42 11.29 -22.02 3.60
N CYS A 43 11.30 -20.69 3.43
CA CYS A 43 12.26 -20.06 2.52
C CYS A 43 13.51 -19.56 3.26
N HIS A 44 14.69 -20.00 2.79
CA HIS A 44 15.99 -19.49 3.23
C HIS A 44 16.40 -18.24 2.44
N GLN A 45 15.77 -18.01 1.29
CA GLN A 45 16.02 -16.88 0.41
C GLN A 45 14.74 -16.54 -0.35
N CYS A 46 14.41 -15.26 -0.48
CA CYS A 46 13.30 -14.77 -1.28
C CYS A 46 13.79 -14.00 -2.50
N LEU A 47 13.18 -14.29 -3.66
CA LEU A 47 13.42 -13.57 -4.91
C LEU A 47 12.29 -12.56 -5.13
N TYR A 48 12.65 -11.27 -5.15
CA TYR A 48 11.72 -10.18 -5.42
C TYR A 48 11.81 -9.84 -6.90
N VAL A 49 10.74 -10.11 -7.65
CA VAL A 49 10.63 -9.80 -9.07
C VAL A 49 10.08 -8.40 -9.24
N ASP A 50 10.93 -7.47 -9.69
CA ASP A 50 10.58 -6.08 -9.94
C ASP A 50 11.18 -5.67 -11.29
N PRO A 51 10.41 -5.82 -12.37
CA PRO A 51 10.92 -5.58 -13.71
C PRO A 51 11.59 -4.22 -13.86
N PRO A 52 12.77 -4.14 -14.53
CA PRO A 52 13.42 -5.22 -15.28
C PRO A 52 14.36 -6.14 -14.46
N GLY A 53 14.36 -6.09 -13.13
CA GLY A 53 15.30 -6.80 -12.29
C GLY A 53 14.69 -7.82 -11.33
N ILE A 54 15.55 -8.68 -10.79
CA ILE A 54 15.24 -9.61 -9.70
C ILE A 54 16.24 -9.33 -8.58
N ILE A 55 15.71 -9.16 -7.36
CA ILE A 55 16.53 -8.92 -6.16
C ILE A 55 16.39 -10.12 -5.24
N ALA A 56 17.50 -10.79 -4.97
CA ALA A 56 17.54 -11.87 -3.99
C ALA A 56 17.85 -11.31 -2.59
N ARG A 57 17.06 -11.68 -1.59
CA ARG A 57 17.29 -11.33 -0.19
C ARG A 57 17.33 -12.58 0.68
N PRO A 58 18.25 -12.67 1.65
CA PRO A 58 18.33 -13.81 2.55
C PRO A 58 17.16 -13.83 3.52
N GLY A 59 16.79 -15.02 3.97
CA GLY A 59 15.70 -15.26 4.91
C GLY A 59 14.32 -15.34 4.27
N GLY A 60 13.32 -15.46 5.12
CA GLY A 60 11.91 -15.43 4.72
C GLY A 60 11.45 -14.03 4.29
N ILE A 61 10.19 -13.93 3.93
CA ILE A 61 9.60 -12.69 3.39
C ILE A 61 9.63 -11.54 4.40
N THR A 62 9.36 -11.81 5.67
CA THR A 62 9.37 -10.79 6.74
C THR A 62 10.75 -10.16 6.91
N GLN A 63 11.81 -10.99 6.88
CA GLN A 63 13.18 -10.49 6.95
C GLN A 63 13.55 -9.69 5.69
N GLY A 64 13.18 -10.18 4.51
CA GLY A 64 13.43 -9.50 3.25
C GLY A 64 12.74 -8.14 3.14
N ILE A 65 11.51 -8.01 3.65
CA ILE A 65 10.79 -6.73 3.73
C ILE A 65 11.52 -5.75 4.67
N LYS A 66 11.97 -6.21 5.86
CA LYS A 66 12.73 -5.36 6.78
C LYS A 66 14.01 -4.81 6.13
N ILE A 67 14.73 -5.67 5.40
CA ILE A 67 15.93 -5.26 4.64
C ILE A 67 15.55 -4.23 3.56
N ALA A 68 14.48 -4.48 2.79
CA ALA A 68 14.02 -3.57 1.77
C ALA A 68 13.67 -2.17 2.32
N ILE A 69 12.96 -2.11 3.45
CA ILE A 69 12.61 -0.85 4.13
C ILE A 69 13.88 -0.11 4.59
N ALA A 70 14.84 -0.83 5.18
CA ALA A 70 16.10 -0.23 5.63
C ALA A 70 16.94 0.32 4.46
N GLU A 71 17.03 -0.43 3.35
CA GLU A 71 17.69 0.01 2.12
C GLU A 71 17.04 1.29 1.57
N GLN A 72 15.72 1.31 1.52
CA GLN A 72 14.97 2.46 1.03
C GLN A 72 15.15 3.70 1.90
N GLN A 73 15.04 3.55 3.23
CA GLN A 73 15.31 4.65 4.17
C GLN A 73 16.72 5.20 4.01
N SER A 74 17.70 4.33 3.79
CA SER A 74 19.08 4.73 3.52
C SER A 74 19.19 5.52 2.21
N LEU A 75 18.54 5.07 1.13
CA LEU A 75 18.50 5.76 -0.16
C LEU A 75 17.81 7.13 -0.06
N GLU A 76 16.68 7.22 0.64
CA GLU A 76 15.98 8.49 0.88
C GLU A 76 16.84 9.47 1.66
N LYS A 77 17.51 9.01 2.71
CA LYS A 77 18.45 9.84 3.49
C LYS A 77 19.58 10.35 2.62
N GLN A 78 20.18 9.49 1.79
CA GLN A 78 21.23 9.89 0.85
C GLN A 78 20.72 10.91 -0.19
N TYR A 79 19.51 10.67 -0.73
CA TYR A 79 18.88 11.60 -1.67
C TYR A 79 18.67 12.98 -1.04
N LEU A 80 18.10 13.05 0.17
CA LEU A 80 17.87 14.30 0.88
C LEU A 80 19.18 15.04 1.18
N GLN A 81 20.23 14.33 1.61
CA GLN A 81 21.55 14.91 1.84
C GLN A 81 22.13 15.52 0.56
N ARG A 82 22.09 14.76 -0.56
CA ARG A 82 22.59 15.25 -1.86
C ARG A 82 21.76 16.42 -2.39
N LYS A 83 20.43 16.36 -2.23
CA LYS A 83 19.54 17.46 -2.60
C LYS A 83 19.83 18.73 -1.81
N HIS A 84 20.10 18.63 -0.52
CA HIS A 84 20.50 19.75 0.32
C HIS A 84 21.86 20.32 -0.14
N ALA A 85 22.84 19.46 -0.38
CA ALA A 85 24.16 19.89 -0.89
C ALA A 85 24.04 20.60 -2.25
N TYR A 86 23.22 20.07 -3.17
CA TYR A 86 22.96 20.73 -4.46
C TYR A 86 22.33 22.12 -4.29
N LYS A 87 21.28 22.24 -3.44
CA LYS A 87 20.65 23.53 -3.17
C LYS A 87 21.63 24.55 -2.56
N THR A 88 22.51 24.12 -1.68
CA THR A 88 23.54 24.99 -1.06
C THR A 88 24.53 25.47 -2.11
N LEU A 89 25.04 24.58 -2.97
CA LEU A 89 25.93 24.93 -4.08
C LEU A 89 25.24 25.87 -5.08
N GLN A 90 23.95 25.66 -5.36
CA GLN A 90 23.17 26.52 -6.25
C GLN A 90 23.03 27.93 -5.70
N LYS A 91 22.75 28.07 -4.40
CA LYS A 91 22.71 29.40 -3.71
C LYS A 91 24.06 30.08 -3.75
N GLU A 92 25.15 29.36 -3.51
CA GLU A 92 26.50 29.87 -3.57
C GLU A 92 26.87 30.32 -4.99
N ALA A 93 26.51 29.56 -6.02
CA ALA A 93 26.73 29.92 -7.42
C ALA A 93 25.95 31.18 -7.80
N ALA A 94 24.69 31.32 -7.39
CA ALA A 94 23.89 32.52 -7.60
C ALA A 94 24.52 33.75 -6.94
N ARG A 95 24.91 33.64 -5.65
CA ARG A 95 25.59 34.73 -4.92
C ARG A 95 26.88 35.19 -5.60
N ARG A 96 27.69 34.22 -6.05
CA ARG A 96 28.96 34.56 -6.75
C ARG A 96 28.70 35.19 -8.10
N ARG A 97 27.67 34.76 -8.83
CA ARG A 97 27.25 35.38 -10.09
C ARG A 97 26.83 36.83 -9.90
N GLU A 98 26.06 37.14 -8.86
CA GLU A 98 25.69 38.52 -8.52
C GLU A 98 26.88 39.39 -8.18
N LEU A 99 27.81 38.84 -7.37
CA LEU A 99 29.06 39.57 -7.04
C LEU A 99 29.92 39.85 -8.29
N ALA A 100 29.98 38.87 -9.21
CA ALA A 100 30.73 39.05 -10.47
C ALA A 100 30.07 40.13 -11.33
N ILE A 101 28.74 40.15 -11.44
CA ILE A 101 28.00 41.19 -12.18
C ILE A 101 28.22 42.57 -11.54
N LYS A 102 28.14 42.69 -10.21
CA LYS A 102 28.44 43.96 -9.49
C LYS A 102 29.86 44.42 -9.75
N SER A 103 30.85 43.52 -9.66
CA SER A 103 32.23 43.87 -9.93
C SER A 103 32.48 44.32 -11.37
N GLN A 104 31.78 43.68 -12.33
CA GLN A 104 31.86 44.02 -13.75
C GLN A 104 31.26 45.42 -14.04
N LYS A 105 30.13 45.76 -13.37
CA LYS A 105 29.55 47.10 -13.43
C LYS A 105 30.49 48.17 -12.86
N LEU A 106 31.14 47.91 -11.72
CA LEU A 106 32.13 48.81 -11.12
C LEU A 106 33.38 49.05 -11.99
N ARG A 107 33.74 48.09 -12.82
CA ARG A 107 34.89 48.12 -13.75
C ARG A 107 34.57 48.81 -15.07
N SER A 108 33.29 49.00 -15.41
CA SER A 108 32.91 49.67 -16.64
C SER A 108 33.32 51.11 -16.62
N LYS A 109 34.07 51.56 -17.64
CA LYS A 109 34.44 52.98 -17.83
C LYS A 109 33.29 53.82 -18.40
N ARG A 110 32.12 53.23 -18.62
CA ARG A 110 30.98 53.85 -19.33
C ARG A 110 30.40 55.07 -18.59
N TRP A 111 30.66 55.15 -17.29
CA TRP A 111 30.14 56.19 -16.41
C TRP A 111 31.22 57.22 -15.98
N LEU A 112 32.50 57.12 -16.46
CA LEU A 112 33.56 58.04 -16.18
C LEU A 112 33.57 59.12 -17.24
N ALA A 113 33.66 60.42 -16.80
CA ALA A 113 33.77 61.53 -17.70
C ALA A 113 34.98 61.36 -18.63
N ARG A 114 34.87 61.81 -19.88
CA ARG A 114 35.93 61.68 -20.92
C ARG A 114 37.27 62.22 -20.51
N LYS A 115 37.30 63.28 -19.59
CA LYS A 115 38.48 63.99 -19.07
C LYS A 115 39.01 63.41 -17.74
N ASP A 116 38.38 62.36 -17.12
CA ASP A 116 38.86 61.80 -15.86
C ASP A 116 39.94 60.71 -16.14
N HIS A 117 41.16 61.20 -16.32
CA HIS A 117 42.32 60.34 -16.60
C HIS A 117 42.72 59.53 -15.39
N ASP A 118 42.65 60.04 -14.18
CA ASP A 118 43.08 59.42 -12.93
C ASP A 118 42.14 58.20 -12.59
N GLY A 119 40.81 58.38 -12.75
CA GLY A 119 39.85 57.30 -12.56
C GLY A 119 39.96 56.20 -13.59
N ARG A 120 40.38 56.51 -14.83
CA ARG A 120 40.63 55.56 -15.90
C ARG A 120 41.89 54.76 -15.65
N GLU A 121 42.98 55.42 -15.23
CA GLU A 121 44.27 54.74 -14.91
C GLU A 121 44.15 53.83 -13.71
N LYS A 122 43.45 54.24 -12.64
CA LYS A 122 43.16 53.37 -11.50
C LYS A 122 42.39 52.06 -11.92
N LYS A 123 41.46 52.17 -12.86
CA LYS A 123 40.73 51.01 -13.40
C LYS A 123 41.61 50.11 -14.28
N ASP A 124 42.56 50.68 -15.03
CA ASP A 124 43.49 49.90 -15.84
C ASP A 124 44.54 49.19 -14.98
N ARG A 125 45.07 49.81 -13.93
CA ARG A 125 45.95 49.16 -12.94
C ARG A 125 45.27 48.00 -12.23
N ALA A 126 43.98 48.09 -11.90
CA ALA A 126 43.20 46.99 -11.32
C ALA A 126 43.03 45.78 -12.29
N ARG A 127 43.02 46.02 -13.61
CA ARG A 127 43.00 44.96 -14.65
C ARG A 127 44.29 44.17 -14.75
N VAL A 128 45.44 44.81 -14.55
CA VAL A 128 46.78 44.24 -14.69
C VAL A 128 47.13 43.34 -13.49
N SER A 129 46.49 43.55 -12.32
CA SER A 129 46.84 42.83 -11.07
C SER A 129 46.50 41.37 -11.00
N GLY A 130 46.03 40.73 -12.11
CA GLY A 130 45.80 39.27 -12.20
C GLY A 130 44.73 38.69 -11.30
N LYS A 131 44.14 39.49 -10.39
CA LYS A 131 43.06 39.04 -9.49
C LYS A 131 41.76 38.62 -10.23
N ASP A 132 41.68 38.93 -11.51
CA ASP A 132 40.53 38.66 -12.37
C ASP A 132 40.44 37.18 -12.81
N GLY A 133 41.59 36.53 -12.94
CA GLY A 133 41.64 35.11 -13.33
C GLY A 133 41.14 34.16 -12.24
N VAL A 134 41.27 34.55 -10.97
CA VAL A 134 40.86 33.71 -9.83
C VAL A 134 39.34 33.57 -9.74
N GLY A 135 38.61 34.69 -9.95
CA GLY A 135 37.14 34.65 -9.94
C GLY A 135 36.52 33.80 -11.03
N GLY A 136 37.09 33.87 -12.25
CA GLY A 136 36.60 33.04 -13.38
C GLY A 136 36.98 31.57 -13.26
N LYS A 137 38.14 31.25 -12.67
CA LYS A 137 38.56 29.86 -12.39
C LYS A 137 37.68 29.23 -11.32
N LEU A 138 37.38 29.99 -10.25
CA LEU A 138 36.51 29.54 -9.15
C LEU A 138 35.08 29.33 -9.62
N GLN A 139 34.57 30.21 -10.51
CA GLN A 139 33.22 30.06 -11.07
C GLN A 139 33.09 28.84 -11.99
N ARG A 140 34.14 28.52 -12.79
CA ARG A 140 34.19 27.32 -13.60
C ARG A 140 34.21 26.04 -12.73
N GLN A 141 35.00 26.02 -11.66
CA GLN A 141 35.07 24.95 -10.70
C GLN A 141 33.71 24.71 -10.02
N LEU A 142 33.02 25.79 -9.63
CA LEU A 142 31.71 25.69 -8.99
C LEU A 142 30.66 25.16 -9.96
N LYS A 143 30.70 25.55 -11.24
CA LYS A 143 29.80 25.03 -12.28
C LYS A 143 30.04 23.53 -12.49
N GLY A 144 31.28 23.07 -12.58
CA GLY A 144 31.60 21.66 -12.71
C GLY A 144 31.12 20.83 -11.49
N ARG A 145 31.29 21.38 -10.27
CA ARG A 145 30.75 20.73 -9.05
C ARG A 145 29.21 20.65 -9.05
N LEU A 146 28.54 21.68 -9.51
CA LEU A 146 27.09 21.72 -9.64
C LEU A 146 26.58 20.68 -10.63
N GLU A 147 27.20 20.59 -11.82
CA GLU A 147 26.88 19.60 -12.84
C GLU A 147 27.11 18.17 -12.34
N GLN A 148 28.22 17.92 -11.64
CA GLN A 148 28.52 16.62 -11.06
C GLN A 148 27.54 16.23 -9.94
N THR A 149 27.18 17.19 -9.08
CA THR A 149 26.21 16.94 -8.00
C THR A 149 24.82 16.71 -8.56
N HIS A 150 24.43 17.38 -9.65
CA HIS A 150 23.18 17.15 -10.37
C HIS A 150 23.12 15.76 -10.97
N LYS A 151 24.15 15.34 -11.70
CA LYS A 151 24.26 13.96 -12.24
C LYS A 151 24.18 12.90 -11.14
N ASN A 152 24.86 13.14 -10.02
CA ASN A 152 24.81 12.23 -8.87
C ASN A 152 23.41 12.18 -8.21
N LEU A 153 22.59 13.19 -8.39
CA LEU A 153 21.22 13.26 -7.89
C LEU A 153 20.25 12.55 -8.83
N GLU A 154 20.46 12.65 -10.14
CA GLU A 154 19.70 11.95 -11.18
C GLU A 154 19.91 10.44 -11.14
N ASN A 155 21.12 9.99 -10.76
CA ASN A 155 21.47 8.57 -10.65
C ASN A 155 20.84 7.89 -9.42
N ILE A 156 20.23 8.62 -8.47
CA ILE A 156 19.49 8.03 -7.36
C ILE A 156 18.02 7.95 -7.76
N THR A 157 17.61 6.79 -8.22
CA THR A 157 16.19 6.51 -8.43
C THR A 157 15.57 6.15 -7.07
N VAL A 158 15.11 7.15 -6.36
CA VAL A 158 14.23 6.91 -5.20
C VAL A 158 12.87 6.55 -5.77
N LYS A 159 12.47 5.27 -5.68
CA LYS A 159 11.08 4.92 -5.92
C LYS A 159 10.27 5.74 -4.93
N LYS A 160 9.44 6.65 -5.44
CA LYS A 160 8.43 7.29 -4.61
C LYS A 160 7.53 6.16 -4.10
N GLN A 161 7.83 5.66 -2.91
CA GLN A 161 6.73 5.11 -2.14
C GLN A 161 5.77 6.28 -1.98
N HIS A 162 4.59 6.14 -2.53
CA HIS A 162 3.49 6.86 -1.98
C HIS A 162 3.52 6.51 -0.49
N THR A 163 3.94 7.45 0.35
CA THR A 163 3.76 7.37 1.80
C THR A 163 2.26 7.24 1.96
N LEU A 164 1.87 5.97 2.04
CA LEU A 164 0.50 5.55 2.12
C LEU A 164 0.07 5.75 3.58
N GLY A 165 -0.06 6.99 4.01
CA GLY A 165 -1.02 7.30 5.04
C GLY A 165 -2.39 7.08 4.40
N ILE A 166 -2.88 5.86 4.44
CA ILE A 166 -4.17 5.52 3.88
C ILE A 166 -5.19 5.74 4.98
N TRP A 167 -5.60 6.97 5.15
CA TRP A 167 -6.84 7.23 5.84
C TRP A 167 -7.99 6.82 4.92
N LEU A 168 -8.68 5.72 5.26
CA LEU A 168 -9.94 5.38 4.61
C LEU A 168 -11.05 6.19 5.29
N PRO A 169 -11.85 6.90 4.52
CA PRO A 169 -13.02 7.57 5.07
C PRO A 169 -14.01 6.52 5.60
N GLY A 170 -14.22 6.52 6.88
CA GLY A 170 -15.23 5.73 7.56
C GLY A 170 -15.80 6.57 8.69
N SER A 171 -16.94 6.21 9.22
CA SER A 171 -17.51 6.89 10.37
C SER A 171 -17.99 5.89 11.41
N VAL A 172 -17.80 6.26 12.68
CA VAL A 172 -18.39 5.50 13.78
C VAL A 172 -19.89 5.74 13.79
N SER A 173 -20.68 4.68 13.79
CA SER A 173 -22.13 4.79 13.89
C SER A 173 -22.53 5.33 15.27
N LYS A 174 -23.56 6.16 15.31
CA LYS A 174 -24.16 6.62 16.56
C LYS A 174 -25.07 5.57 17.24
N ARG A 175 -25.28 4.42 16.61
CA ARG A 175 -26.11 3.33 17.13
C ARG A 175 -25.29 2.50 18.11
N ASN A 176 -25.93 1.98 19.14
CA ASN A 176 -25.28 1.08 20.11
C ASN A 176 -24.85 -0.24 19.46
N PHE A 177 -25.67 -0.77 18.55
CA PHE A 177 -25.40 -1.99 17.80
C PHE A 177 -25.71 -1.80 16.32
N LEU A 178 -24.85 -2.32 15.46
CA LEU A 178 -25.05 -2.41 14.00
C LEU A 178 -25.77 -3.71 13.66
N LEU A 179 -25.56 -4.74 14.49
CA LEU A 179 -26.21 -6.05 14.40
C LEU A 179 -26.55 -6.53 15.80
N GLU A 180 -27.75 -7.09 15.92
CA GLU A 180 -28.20 -7.84 17.09
C GLU A 180 -29.01 -9.05 16.59
N LEU A 181 -28.47 -10.24 16.78
CA LEU A 181 -29.09 -11.49 16.37
C LEU A 181 -29.21 -12.41 17.57
N LEU A 182 -30.40 -12.91 17.81
CA LEU A 182 -30.62 -13.97 18.81
C LEU A 182 -29.99 -15.28 18.36
N ALA A 183 -29.70 -16.16 19.29
CA ALA A 183 -29.17 -17.47 19.02
C ALA A 183 -30.09 -18.24 18.03
N GLY A 184 -29.47 -18.88 17.06
CA GLY A 184 -30.22 -19.55 16.01
C GLY A 184 -29.42 -20.55 15.21
N SER A 185 -29.97 -20.97 14.07
CA SER A 185 -29.31 -21.87 13.14
C SER A 185 -29.57 -21.46 11.69
N LEU A 186 -28.53 -21.62 10.86
CA LEU A 186 -28.58 -21.39 9.42
C LEU A 186 -28.47 -22.73 8.68
N SER A 187 -29.33 -22.92 7.69
CA SER A 187 -29.19 -24.02 6.74
C SER A 187 -28.07 -23.72 5.74
N LEU A 188 -27.15 -24.66 5.57
CA LEU A 188 -26.02 -24.56 4.63
C LEU A 188 -26.24 -25.34 3.33
N GLY A 189 -27.45 -25.94 3.18
CA GLY A 189 -27.81 -26.82 2.10
C GLY A 189 -27.67 -28.32 2.49
N GLY A 190 -28.53 -29.16 1.95
CA GLY A 190 -28.65 -30.58 2.34
C GLY A 190 -28.97 -30.72 3.83
N GLN A 191 -28.20 -31.57 4.52
CA GLN A 191 -28.35 -31.79 5.96
C GLN A 191 -27.42 -30.93 6.82
N LYS A 192 -26.64 -30.04 6.22
CA LYS A 192 -25.66 -29.22 6.91
C LYS A 192 -26.33 -28.01 7.57
N GLN A 193 -25.98 -27.76 8.81
CA GLN A 193 -26.50 -26.62 9.59
C GLN A 193 -25.37 -25.95 10.39
N LEU A 194 -25.40 -24.62 10.46
CA LEU A 194 -24.54 -23.81 11.33
C LEU A 194 -25.38 -23.27 12.48
N ARG A 195 -25.06 -23.66 13.70
CA ARG A 195 -25.62 -23.06 14.93
C ARG A 195 -24.78 -21.90 15.35
N TYR A 196 -25.41 -20.80 15.73
CA TYR A 196 -24.72 -19.62 16.24
C TYR A 196 -25.38 -19.14 17.54
N PRO A 197 -24.60 -18.65 18.51
CA PRO A 197 -25.11 -18.02 19.72
C PRO A 197 -25.66 -16.63 19.37
N GLU A 198 -26.14 -15.94 20.35
CA GLU A 198 -26.48 -14.52 20.22
C GLU A 198 -25.27 -13.73 19.70
N LEU A 199 -25.44 -12.92 18.63
CA LEU A 199 -24.37 -12.17 17.98
C LEU A 199 -24.65 -10.67 18.03
N HIS A 200 -23.63 -9.91 18.44
CA HIS A 200 -23.67 -8.45 18.49
C HIS A 200 -22.48 -7.86 17.76
N ILE A 201 -22.72 -6.85 16.94
CA ILE A 201 -21.68 -6.04 16.30
C ILE A 201 -21.88 -4.59 16.75
N GLY A 202 -20.98 -4.07 17.56
CA GLY A 202 -20.94 -2.67 17.94
C GLY A 202 -20.29 -1.77 16.89
N PRO A 203 -20.33 -0.45 17.04
CA PRO A 203 -19.88 0.52 16.03
C PRO A 203 -18.36 0.55 15.80
N GLU A 204 -17.56 -0.03 16.69
CA GLU A 204 -16.09 -0.11 16.60
C GLU A 204 -15.59 -1.57 16.67
N ALA A 205 -16.50 -2.53 16.44
CA ALA A 205 -16.17 -3.94 16.55
C ALA A 205 -15.18 -4.36 15.47
N ARG A 206 -14.18 -5.14 15.85
CA ARG A 206 -13.18 -5.71 14.94
C ARG A 206 -13.17 -7.22 15.10
N ILE A 207 -13.85 -7.92 14.20
CA ILE A 207 -14.21 -9.32 14.34
C ILE A 207 -13.62 -10.12 13.20
N ALA A 208 -12.89 -11.19 13.52
CA ALA A 208 -12.51 -12.24 12.58
C ALA A 208 -13.55 -13.34 12.57
N VAL A 209 -13.84 -13.90 11.40
CA VAL A 209 -14.61 -15.15 11.26
C VAL A 209 -13.69 -16.21 10.68
N THR A 210 -13.45 -17.27 11.45
CA THR A 210 -12.55 -18.37 11.10
C THR A 210 -13.28 -19.70 11.10
N GLY A 211 -12.65 -20.72 10.53
CA GLY A 211 -13.21 -22.07 10.48
C GLY A 211 -12.89 -22.80 9.18
N PRO A 212 -13.16 -24.12 9.09
CA PRO A 212 -12.82 -24.92 7.93
C PRO A 212 -13.61 -24.53 6.67
N ASN A 213 -13.14 -24.97 5.51
CA ASN A 213 -13.86 -24.77 4.26
C ASN A 213 -15.20 -25.52 4.27
N GLY A 214 -16.23 -24.88 3.73
CA GLY A 214 -17.59 -25.45 3.72
C GLY A 214 -18.34 -25.37 5.07
N ALA A 215 -17.76 -24.74 6.10
CA ALA A 215 -18.41 -24.55 7.41
C ALA A 215 -19.50 -23.46 7.42
N GLY A 216 -19.70 -22.78 6.29
CA GLY A 216 -20.74 -21.77 6.15
C GLY A 216 -20.33 -20.34 6.48
N LYS A 217 -19.02 -20.02 6.45
CA LYS A 217 -18.51 -18.67 6.68
C LYS A 217 -19.20 -17.63 5.78
N SER A 218 -19.14 -17.82 4.47
CA SER A 218 -19.74 -16.90 3.49
C SER A 218 -21.28 -16.87 3.58
N THR A 219 -21.92 -17.98 3.95
CA THR A 219 -23.38 -18.01 4.20
C THR A 219 -23.73 -17.17 5.42
N LEU A 220 -22.97 -17.30 6.51
CA LEU A 220 -23.12 -16.48 7.71
C LEU A 220 -22.94 -14.99 7.39
N ILE A 221 -21.88 -14.64 6.63
CA ILE A 221 -21.63 -13.24 6.22
C ILE A 221 -22.81 -12.68 5.43
N ARG A 222 -23.32 -13.40 4.42
CA ARG A 222 -24.50 -12.94 3.64
C ARG A 222 -25.74 -12.77 4.52
N PHE A 223 -25.96 -13.66 5.47
CA PHE A 223 -27.05 -13.54 6.42
C PHE A 223 -26.86 -12.30 7.32
N ILE A 224 -25.67 -12.05 7.82
CA ILE A 224 -25.33 -10.86 8.62
C ILE A 224 -25.57 -9.60 7.81
N VAL A 225 -25.04 -9.51 6.57
CA VAL A 225 -25.23 -8.33 5.68
C VAL A 225 -26.69 -7.98 5.52
N ASN A 226 -27.56 -8.98 5.36
CA ASN A 226 -29.00 -8.77 5.20
C ASN A 226 -29.73 -8.44 6.52
N SER A 227 -29.12 -8.73 7.67
CA SER A 227 -29.68 -8.51 9.01
C SER A 227 -29.14 -7.24 9.68
N LEU A 228 -28.21 -6.51 9.04
CA LEU A 228 -27.65 -5.29 9.59
C LEU A 228 -28.71 -4.20 9.75
N ASN A 229 -28.72 -3.58 10.92
CA ASN A 229 -29.56 -2.43 11.21
C ASN A 229 -28.86 -1.11 10.78
N VAL A 230 -28.41 -1.07 9.54
CA VAL A 230 -27.66 0.06 8.94
C VAL A 230 -28.15 0.26 7.52
N SER A 231 -28.22 1.51 7.05
CA SER A 231 -28.58 1.78 5.65
C SER A 231 -27.52 1.20 4.70
N LYS A 232 -27.96 0.67 3.57
CA LYS A 232 -27.06 -0.02 2.60
C LYS A 232 -25.89 0.83 2.15
N GLU A 233 -26.06 2.15 2.09
CA GLU A 233 -25.00 3.09 1.72
C GLU A 233 -23.82 3.10 2.70
N HIS A 234 -24.08 2.77 3.98
CA HIS A 234 -23.05 2.72 5.02
C HIS A 234 -22.51 1.31 5.28
N ILE A 235 -22.80 0.36 4.39
CA ILE A 235 -22.28 -1.00 4.42
C ILE A 235 -21.35 -1.18 3.22
N THR A 236 -20.08 -1.50 3.47
CA THR A 236 -19.18 -1.93 2.40
C THR A 236 -18.98 -3.43 2.52
N TYR A 237 -19.48 -4.17 1.54
CA TYR A 237 -19.32 -5.61 1.47
C TYR A 237 -18.49 -6.00 0.25
N VAL A 238 -17.38 -6.72 0.49
CA VAL A 238 -16.50 -7.27 -0.53
C VAL A 238 -16.61 -8.79 -0.46
N PRO A 239 -17.29 -9.45 -1.41
CA PRO A 239 -17.46 -10.91 -1.42
C PRO A 239 -16.18 -11.64 -1.83
N GLN A 240 -16.14 -12.95 -1.56
CA GLN A 240 -15.04 -13.84 -1.92
C GLN A 240 -14.84 -13.94 -3.43
N GLU A 241 -15.91 -14.07 -4.18
CA GLU A 241 -15.90 -14.16 -5.64
C GLU A 241 -16.78 -13.05 -6.23
N ILE A 242 -16.31 -12.46 -7.30
CA ILE A 242 -17.02 -11.46 -8.09
C ILE A 242 -17.01 -12.00 -9.53
N ASP A 243 -18.19 -12.28 -10.07
CA ASP A 243 -18.30 -12.77 -11.44
C ASP A 243 -18.09 -11.64 -12.47
N LEU A 244 -17.99 -12.01 -13.75
CA LEU A 244 -17.74 -11.05 -14.82
C LEU A 244 -18.86 -10.00 -14.95
N SER A 245 -20.11 -10.40 -14.75
CA SER A 245 -21.25 -9.47 -14.84
C SER A 245 -21.22 -8.46 -13.70
N GLN A 246 -20.95 -8.92 -12.48
CA GLN A 246 -20.77 -8.05 -11.31
C GLN A 246 -19.55 -7.14 -11.46
N SER A 247 -18.47 -7.62 -12.05
CA SER A 247 -17.29 -6.81 -12.34
C SER A 247 -17.58 -5.64 -13.25
N GLN A 248 -18.35 -5.89 -14.32
CA GLN A 248 -18.79 -4.87 -15.25
C GLN A 248 -19.75 -3.86 -14.60
N GLU A 249 -20.68 -4.33 -13.76
CA GLU A 249 -21.58 -3.47 -12.99
C GLU A 249 -20.82 -2.56 -12.01
N ILE A 250 -19.84 -3.10 -11.29
CA ILE A 250 -18.98 -2.34 -10.36
C ILE A 250 -18.23 -1.25 -11.11
N LEU A 251 -17.65 -1.59 -12.26
CA LEU A 251 -16.89 -0.65 -13.09
C LEU A 251 -17.84 0.45 -13.65
N ALA A 252 -18.99 0.06 -14.19
CA ALA A 252 -19.98 1.00 -14.70
C ALA A 252 -20.48 1.95 -13.60
N HIS A 253 -20.78 1.42 -12.41
CA HIS A 253 -21.20 2.22 -11.27
C HIS A 253 -20.09 3.20 -10.82
N ALA A 254 -18.85 2.77 -10.79
CA ALA A 254 -17.71 3.62 -10.43
C ALA A 254 -17.53 4.77 -11.42
N LEU A 255 -17.68 4.49 -12.73
CA LEU A 255 -17.59 5.50 -13.79
C LEU A 255 -18.77 6.49 -13.80
N ALA A 256 -19.95 6.06 -13.36
CA ALA A 256 -21.14 6.88 -13.25
C ALA A 256 -21.14 7.83 -12.03
N LEU A 257 -20.17 7.72 -11.13
CA LEU A 257 -20.09 8.60 -9.96
C LEU A 257 -19.86 10.06 -10.35
N PRO A 258 -20.43 11.02 -9.59
CA PRO A 258 -20.09 12.43 -9.74
C PRO A 258 -18.59 12.69 -9.69
N LYS A 259 -18.09 13.69 -10.42
CA LYS A 259 -16.65 13.98 -10.57
C LYS A 259 -15.90 14.06 -9.23
N ASP A 260 -16.53 14.65 -8.22
CA ASP A 260 -15.92 14.76 -6.89
C ASP A 260 -15.73 13.40 -6.23
N LYS A 261 -16.76 12.54 -6.26
CA LYS A 261 -16.69 11.18 -5.73
C LYS A 261 -15.73 10.31 -6.54
N LEU A 262 -15.71 10.48 -7.86
CA LEU A 262 -14.76 9.77 -8.74
C LEU A 262 -13.32 10.14 -8.40
N GLY A 263 -13.02 11.41 -8.16
CA GLY A 263 -11.69 11.87 -7.72
C GLY A 263 -11.26 11.25 -6.38
N HIS A 264 -12.17 11.17 -5.42
CA HIS A 264 -11.95 10.49 -4.15
C HIS A 264 -11.70 8.99 -4.34
N LEU A 265 -12.55 8.33 -5.13
CA LEU A 265 -12.40 6.91 -5.48
C LEU A 265 -11.04 6.62 -6.10
N MET A 266 -10.60 7.41 -7.09
CA MET A 266 -9.29 7.25 -7.74
C MET A 266 -8.14 7.43 -6.76
N THR A 267 -8.28 8.34 -5.80
CA THR A 267 -7.31 8.53 -4.73
C THR A 267 -7.21 7.29 -3.85
N ILE A 268 -8.33 6.70 -3.44
CA ILE A 268 -8.37 5.48 -2.62
C ILE A 268 -7.77 4.30 -3.39
N VAL A 269 -8.16 4.09 -4.65
CA VAL A 269 -7.65 3.04 -5.52
C VAL A 269 -6.12 3.14 -5.69
N SER A 270 -5.60 4.36 -5.92
CA SER A 270 -4.16 4.61 -6.00
C SER A 270 -3.45 4.26 -4.70
N ARG A 271 -4.07 4.58 -3.56
CA ARG A 271 -3.54 4.26 -2.23
C ARG A 271 -3.57 2.77 -1.91
N LEU A 272 -4.50 2.02 -2.48
CA LEU A 272 -4.55 0.55 -2.42
C LEU A 272 -3.56 -0.12 -3.39
N GLY A 273 -2.63 0.64 -3.97
CA GLY A 273 -1.55 0.14 -4.81
C GLY A 273 -1.93 -0.15 -6.26
N SER A 274 -3.14 0.23 -6.70
CA SER A 274 -3.54 0.11 -8.11
C SER A 274 -3.31 1.42 -8.87
N ARG A 275 -3.12 1.31 -10.18
CA ARG A 275 -3.02 2.47 -11.09
C ARG A 275 -4.42 2.80 -11.62
N PRO A 276 -5.03 3.91 -11.19
CA PRO A 276 -6.40 4.27 -11.58
C PRO A 276 -6.61 4.32 -13.10
N GLU A 277 -5.62 4.86 -13.83
CA GLU A 277 -5.67 4.99 -15.29
C GLU A 277 -5.74 3.62 -16.00
N LYS A 278 -5.00 2.62 -15.50
CA LYS A 278 -5.06 1.27 -16.07
C LYS A 278 -6.39 0.59 -15.78
N LEU A 279 -6.90 0.78 -14.59
CA LEU A 279 -8.14 0.15 -14.14
C LEU A 279 -9.35 0.69 -14.91
N LEU A 280 -9.37 1.99 -15.22
CA LEU A 280 -10.47 2.62 -15.98
C LEU A 280 -10.42 2.34 -17.48
N ASN A 281 -9.22 2.11 -18.03
CA ASN A 281 -9.01 1.86 -19.45
C ASN A 281 -8.94 0.35 -19.78
N SER A 282 -9.08 -0.52 -18.79
CA SER A 282 -9.08 -1.97 -19.00
C SER A 282 -10.48 -2.48 -19.18
N ASP A 283 -10.74 -3.19 -20.27
CA ASP A 283 -12.02 -3.86 -20.52
C ASP A 283 -12.26 -5.00 -19.53
N GLU A 284 -11.17 -5.61 -19.01
CA GLU A 284 -11.21 -6.70 -18.04
C GLU A 284 -10.17 -6.46 -16.92
N PRO A 285 -10.50 -5.71 -15.88
CA PRO A 285 -9.63 -5.57 -14.71
C PRO A 285 -9.45 -6.91 -13.98
N SER A 286 -8.28 -7.10 -13.36
CA SER A 286 -8.02 -8.32 -12.58
C SER A 286 -8.98 -8.42 -11.36
N PRO A 287 -9.25 -9.65 -10.86
CA PRO A 287 -10.12 -9.84 -9.69
C PRO A 287 -9.67 -9.02 -8.46
N GLY A 288 -8.36 -8.88 -8.26
CA GLY A 288 -7.80 -8.04 -7.19
C GLY A 288 -8.08 -6.56 -7.39
N GLU A 289 -8.03 -6.07 -8.62
CA GLU A 289 -8.33 -4.67 -8.95
C GLU A 289 -9.82 -4.36 -8.78
N ILE A 290 -10.71 -5.27 -9.18
CA ILE A 290 -12.16 -5.11 -8.97
C ILE A 290 -12.51 -5.08 -7.48
N ARG A 291 -11.89 -5.91 -6.64
CA ARG A 291 -12.11 -5.86 -5.18
C ARG A 291 -11.65 -4.53 -4.59
N LYS A 292 -10.50 -4.01 -5.01
CA LYS A 292 -10.03 -2.69 -4.59
C LYS A 292 -10.98 -1.58 -5.04
N LEU A 293 -11.52 -1.68 -6.26
CA LEU A 293 -12.49 -0.74 -6.78
C LEU A 293 -13.80 -0.78 -5.99
N LEU A 294 -14.31 -1.98 -5.68
CA LEU A 294 -15.51 -2.16 -4.87
C LEU A 294 -15.34 -1.59 -3.46
N LEU A 295 -14.20 -1.88 -2.81
CA LEU A 295 -13.85 -1.29 -1.52
C LEU A 295 -13.78 0.23 -1.61
N ALA A 296 -13.08 0.78 -2.60
CA ALA A 296 -12.93 2.21 -2.79
C ALA A 296 -14.28 2.90 -3.05
N THR A 297 -15.17 2.26 -3.81
CA THR A 297 -16.54 2.75 -4.06
C THR A 297 -17.33 2.82 -2.76
N GLY A 298 -17.32 1.76 -1.95
CA GLY A 298 -17.96 1.76 -0.64
C GLY A 298 -17.44 2.85 0.29
N MET A 299 -16.14 3.13 0.24
CA MET A 299 -15.50 4.18 1.05
C MET A 299 -15.95 5.59 0.68
N THR A 300 -16.40 5.84 -0.55
CA THR A 300 -16.93 7.17 -0.93
C THR A 300 -18.24 7.53 -0.19
N TYR A 301 -18.89 6.55 0.44
CA TYR A 301 -20.12 6.72 1.23
C TYR A 301 -19.89 6.71 2.74
N THR A 302 -18.64 6.77 3.20
CA THR A 302 -18.28 6.78 4.64
C THR A 302 -18.95 5.65 5.43
N PRO A 303 -18.55 4.39 5.21
CA PRO A 303 -19.22 3.23 5.80
C PRO A 303 -19.13 3.21 7.31
N HIS A 304 -20.16 2.64 7.96
CA HIS A 304 -20.16 2.30 9.37
C HIS A 304 -19.60 0.91 9.65
N ILE A 305 -19.65 0.04 8.64
CA ILE A 305 -19.11 -1.32 8.71
C ILE A 305 -18.51 -1.74 7.36
N ILE A 306 -17.34 -2.38 7.43
CA ILE A 306 -16.71 -3.03 6.29
C ILE A 306 -16.72 -4.53 6.56
N ILE A 307 -17.24 -5.28 5.60
CA ILE A 307 -17.30 -6.74 5.62
C ILE A 307 -16.53 -7.27 4.43
N MET A 308 -15.55 -8.12 4.67
CA MET A 308 -14.72 -8.69 3.61
C MET A 308 -14.61 -10.20 3.76
N ASP A 309 -14.86 -10.91 2.68
CA ASP A 309 -14.75 -12.36 2.61
C ASP A 309 -13.53 -12.74 1.77
N GLU A 310 -12.49 -13.30 2.42
CA GLU A 310 -11.18 -13.65 1.88
C GLU A 310 -10.50 -12.52 1.07
N PRO A 311 -10.28 -11.35 1.69
CA PRO A 311 -9.78 -10.17 0.97
C PRO A 311 -8.35 -10.32 0.44
N THR A 312 -7.56 -11.20 1.04
CA THR A 312 -6.15 -11.42 0.68
C THR A 312 -5.96 -12.27 -0.57
N ASN A 313 -7.00 -13.04 -0.97
CA ASN A 313 -6.92 -13.88 -2.16
C ASN A 313 -6.76 -13.05 -3.43
N HIS A 314 -5.86 -13.45 -4.33
CA HIS A 314 -5.54 -12.78 -5.59
C HIS A 314 -4.96 -11.35 -5.44
N MET A 315 -4.48 -11.00 -4.24
CA MET A 315 -3.74 -9.75 -4.02
C MET A 315 -2.25 -10.02 -3.84
N ASP A 316 -1.42 -9.19 -4.46
CA ASP A 316 0.01 -9.20 -4.21
C ASP A 316 0.34 -8.67 -2.81
N LEU A 317 1.47 -9.05 -2.28
CA LEU A 317 1.87 -8.71 -0.92
C LEU A 317 1.90 -7.20 -0.63
N PRO A 318 2.40 -6.33 -1.52
CA PRO A 318 2.31 -4.88 -1.32
C PRO A 318 0.87 -4.37 -1.21
N SER A 319 -0.06 -4.94 -1.98
CA SER A 319 -1.49 -4.59 -1.90
C SER A 319 -2.12 -5.03 -0.59
N ILE A 320 -1.75 -6.22 -0.08
CA ILE A 320 -2.19 -6.70 1.23
C ILE A 320 -1.69 -5.76 2.33
N GLU A 321 -0.43 -5.33 2.30
CA GLU A 321 0.12 -4.36 3.26
C GLU A 321 -0.59 -3.01 3.23
N CYS A 322 -0.89 -2.52 2.03
CA CYS A 322 -1.67 -1.30 1.85
C CYS A 322 -3.07 -1.44 2.45
N LEU A 323 -3.74 -2.58 2.19
CA LEU A 323 -5.06 -2.88 2.73
C LEU A 323 -5.05 -2.99 4.26
N GLU A 324 -4.06 -3.70 4.83
CA GLU A 324 -3.88 -3.80 6.29
C GLU A 324 -3.77 -2.41 6.93
N GLN A 325 -2.90 -1.56 6.41
CA GLN A 325 -2.71 -0.23 6.96
C GLN A 325 -3.99 0.60 6.85
N ALA A 326 -4.66 0.54 5.71
CA ALA A 326 -5.90 1.24 5.47
C ALA A 326 -7.01 0.85 6.44
N LEU A 327 -7.23 -0.46 6.64
CA LEU A 327 -8.25 -0.99 7.53
C LEU A 327 -7.90 -0.74 9.00
N LYS A 328 -6.61 -0.72 9.36
CA LYS A 328 -6.17 -0.44 10.73
C LYS A 328 -6.56 0.97 11.17
N GLU A 329 -6.45 1.94 10.30
CA GLU A 329 -6.75 3.34 10.58
C GLU A 329 -8.23 3.69 10.39
N CYS A 330 -9.03 2.79 9.80
CA CYS A 330 -10.45 3.03 9.59
C CYS A 330 -11.22 2.99 10.92
N PRO A 331 -12.03 4.03 11.25
CA PRO A 331 -12.74 4.09 12.52
C PRO A 331 -14.01 3.22 12.57
N CYS A 332 -14.46 2.68 11.42
CA CYS A 332 -15.69 1.87 11.34
C CYS A 332 -15.47 0.44 11.82
N SER A 333 -16.57 -0.29 12.04
CA SER A 333 -16.52 -1.73 12.36
C SER A 333 -15.95 -2.54 11.22
N LEU A 334 -15.23 -3.61 11.56
CA LEU A 334 -14.69 -4.59 10.62
C LEU A 334 -15.22 -5.98 10.93
N LEU A 335 -15.68 -6.69 9.91
CA LEU A 335 -15.99 -8.11 9.96
C LEU A 335 -15.24 -8.80 8.83
N LEU A 336 -14.19 -9.57 9.17
CA LEU A 336 -13.24 -10.14 8.21
C LEU A 336 -13.26 -11.66 8.26
N VAL A 337 -13.42 -12.28 7.11
CA VAL A 337 -13.19 -13.71 6.91
C VAL A 337 -11.86 -13.85 6.21
N SER A 338 -10.92 -14.58 6.79
CA SER A 338 -9.65 -14.89 6.13
C SER A 338 -9.01 -16.13 6.74
N HIS A 339 -8.19 -16.80 5.94
CA HIS A 339 -7.29 -17.86 6.39
C HIS A 339 -5.89 -17.32 6.73
N ASP A 340 -5.61 -16.04 6.43
CA ASP A 340 -4.37 -15.35 6.77
C ASP A 340 -4.40 -14.90 8.25
N ARG A 341 -3.79 -15.68 9.12
CA ARG A 341 -3.69 -15.39 10.56
C ARG A 341 -2.94 -14.08 10.83
N TYR A 342 -1.95 -13.77 10.01
CA TYR A 342 -1.16 -12.54 10.17
C TYR A 342 -2.01 -11.30 9.88
N PHE A 343 -2.79 -11.35 8.81
CA PHE A 343 -3.74 -10.30 8.43
C PHE A 343 -4.80 -10.08 9.53
N LEU A 344 -5.43 -11.16 9.99
CA LEU A 344 -6.45 -11.09 11.04
C LEU A 344 -5.89 -10.59 12.36
N GLY A 345 -4.74 -11.10 12.79
CA GLY A 345 -4.12 -10.72 14.09
C GLY A 345 -3.74 -9.24 14.19
N ARG A 346 -3.56 -8.54 13.04
CA ARG A 346 -3.27 -7.10 13.01
C ARG A 346 -4.51 -6.21 13.02
N LEU A 347 -5.65 -6.75 12.58
CA LEU A 347 -6.85 -5.96 12.30
C LEU A 347 -8.02 -6.25 13.24
N THR A 348 -8.04 -7.42 13.87
CA THR A 348 -9.16 -7.88 14.67
C THR A 348 -8.78 -8.08 16.13
N SER A 349 -9.75 -7.93 17.02
CA SER A 349 -9.61 -8.10 18.47
C SER A 349 -10.54 -9.16 19.03
N LYS A 350 -11.48 -9.65 18.25
CA LYS A 350 -12.43 -10.70 18.60
C LYS A 350 -12.46 -11.73 17.49
N GLU A 351 -12.69 -12.99 17.85
CA GLU A 351 -12.80 -14.07 16.88
C GLU A 351 -14.11 -14.82 17.04
N TRP A 352 -14.76 -15.09 15.91
CA TRP A 352 -15.90 -15.98 15.77
C TRP A 352 -15.42 -17.23 15.03
N ASN A 353 -15.14 -18.28 15.78
CA ASN A 353 -14.60 -19.51 15.24
C ASN A 353 -15.70 -20.53 14.99
N ILE A 354 -15.82 -21.01 13.76
CA ILE A 354 -16.75 -22.05 13.37
C ILE A 354 -16.02 -23.40 13.42
N THR A 355 -16.52 -24.30 14.27
CA THR A 355 -15.99 -25.64 14.45
C THR A 355 -17.01 -26.69 14.00
N SER A 356 -16.55 -27.86 13.54
CA SER A 356 -17.44 -29.00 13.29
C SER A 356 -17.88 -29.60 14.61
N ASP A 357 -19.17 -29.87 14.74
CA ASP A 357 -19.69 -30.68 15.84
C ASP A 357 -19.35 -32.19 15.59
N MET A 358 -18.39 -32.66 16.37
CA MET A 358 -17.88 -34.02 16.18
C MET A 358 -18.94 -35.11 16.46
N VAL A 359 -20.04 -34.77 17.13
CA VAL A 359 -21.08 -35.74 17.53
C VAL A 359 -22.14 -35.95 16.43
N SER A 360 -22.33 -34.94 15.59
CA SER A 360 -23.41 -34.95 14.57
C SER A 360 -22.82 -34.55 13.21
N GLY A 361 -22.55 -35.53 12.36
CA GLY A 361 -22.02 -35.26 11.01
C GLY A 361 -22.82 -34.17 10.27
N GLY A 362 -22.11 -33.14 9.78
CA GLY A 362 -22.71 -32.04 9.03
C GLY A 362 -23.24 -30.86 9.86
N LYS A 363 -23.04 -30.86 11.19
CA LYS A 363 -23.38 -29.73 12.05
C LYS A 363 -22.13 -28.92 12.41
N TYR A 364 -22.27 -27.61 12.35
CA TYR A 364 -21.22 -26.66 12.71
C TYR A 364 -21.72 -25.75 13.83
N VAL A 365 -20.80 -25.33 14.69
CA VAL A 365 -21.10 -24.44 15.82
C VAL A 365 -20.15 -23.25 15.78
N LEU A 366 -20.70 -22.06 15.91
CA LEU A 366 -19.95 -20.83 16.02
C LEU A 366 -19.66 -20.56 17.52
N ASN A 367 -18.40 -20.41 17.85
CA ASN A 367 -17.91 -20.05 19.17
C ASN A 367 -17.32 -18.65 19.13
N LYS A 368 -17.58 -17.83 20.16
CA LYS A 368 -16.95 -16.53 20.36
C LYS A 368 -15.69 -16.73 21.21
N VAL A 369 -14.57 -16.21 20.73
CA VAL A 369 -13.28 -16.23 21.43
C VAL A 369 -12.81 -14.81 21.67
#